data_e85f6b36f229871c7974a1751067f1bc
#
_entry.id   e85f6b36f229871c7974a1751067f1bc
#
_cell.length_a   1.000
_cell.length_b   1.000
_cell.length_c   1.000
_cell.angle_alpha   90.00
_cell.angle_beta   90.00
_cell.angle_gamma   90.00
#
_symmetry.space_group_name_H-M   'P 1'
#
loop_
_entity.id
_entity.type
_entity.pdbx_description
1 polymer ?
#
loop_
_entity_poly.entity_id
_entity_poly.type
_entity_poly.pdbx_seq_one_letter_code
_entity_poly.pdbx_strand_id
1 'polypeptide(L)'
;MPPATLSVSDTLRKRVSVRAFKDTPVPQPVLEEIFALARHAPSNCNVQPCQAYVVSGANKDQLKEELIGAVMSGAAPNPDFEWNVKYQGLHRERQFGSANALYGAMGIDRTDKQRRQIAMLRNWGFFDAPHAAFFTMEKYLGMTGAVDLGIYAQTLAMLMTERGIASCMQGALGMFPGPARKMFGLPDEVGILFGMSFGYDDPEALANKARTDRVALDSAIRFFS
;
A
#
# COMPACT_ATOMS: atom_id res chain seq x y z
N MET A 1 14.43 -14.14 -25.18
CA MET A 1 15.16 -12.96 -24.67
C MET A 1 14.54 -12.59 -23.34
N PRO A 2 15.32 -12.33 -22.27
CA PRO A 2 14.75 -11.75 -21.07
C PRO A 2 14.04 -10.43 -21.46
N PRO A 3 12.89 -10.09 -20.81
CA PRO A 3 12.23 -8.84 -21.07
C PRO A 3 13.23 -7.69 -20.84
N ALA A 4 13.20 -6.68 -21.71
CA ALA A 4 14.06 -5.51 -21.55
C ALA A 4 13.79 -4.88 -20.17
N THR A 5 14.85 -4.67 -19.40
CA THR A 5 14.77 -4.04 -18.08
C THR A 5 14.24 -2.62 -18.25
N LEU A 6 13.17 -2.26 -17.57
CA LEU A 6 12.61 -0.91 -17.60
C LEU A 6 13.63 0.09 -17.05
N SER A 7 13.73 1.25 -17.67
CA SER A 7 14.47 2.36 -17.06
C SER A 7 13.79 2.82 -15.76
N VAL A 8 14.52 3.48 -14.87
CA VAL A 8 13.94 4.08 -13.66
C VAL A 8 12.77 5.01 -14.01
N SER A 9 12.93 5.82 -15.06
CA SER A 9 11.88 6.73 -15.53
C SER A 9 10.62 6.00 -15.99
N ASP A 10 10.78 4.89 -16.74
CA ASP A 10 9.65 4.11 -17.22
C ASP A 10 8.97 3.35 -16.09
N THR A 11 9.75 2.83 -15.14
CA THR A 11 9.22 2.19 -13.95
C THR A 11 8.38 3.16 -13.12
N LEU A 12 8.84 4.41 -12.94
CA LEU A 12 8.08 5.47 -12.26
C LEU A 12 6.77 5.79 -12.97
N ARG A 13 6.77 5.89 -14.30
CA ARG A 13 5.56 6.15 -15.09
C ARG A 13 4.59 4.98 -15.06
N LYS A 14 5.10 3.76 -15.08
CA LYS A 14 4.31 2.52 -15.10
C LYS A 14 3.70 2.20 -13.74
N ARG A 15 4.38 2.51 -12.64
CA ARG A 15 3.90 2.22 -11.30
C ARG A 15 2.58 2.95 -11.01
N VAL A 16 1.54 2.20 -10.78
CA VAL A 16 0.22 2.68 -10.32
C VAL A 16 -0.23 1.87 -9.10
N SER A 17 -1.20 2.40 -8.35
CA SER A 17 -1.84 1.65 -7.26
C SER A 17 -2.89 0.71 -7.85
N VAL A 18 -2.57 -0.57 -7.90
CA VAL A 18 -3.44 -1.63 -8.42
C VAL A 18 -4.39 -2.09 -7.31
N ARG A 19 -5.69 -2.25 -7.64
CA ARG A 19 -6.74 -2.59 -6.67
C ARG A 19 -7.59 -3.79 -7.09
N ALA A 20 -7.03 -4.62 -7.95
CA ALA A 20 -7.54 -5.94 -8.27
C ALA A 20 -6.37 -6.77 -8.83
N PHE A 21 -6.19 -7.95 -8.31
CA PHE A 21 -5.06 -8.81 -8.64
C PHE A 21 -5.58 -10.17 -9.11
N LYS A 22 -4.76 -10.87 -9.90
CA LYS A 22 -4.91 -12.28 -10.16
C LYS A 22 -4.53 -13.06 -8.88
N ASP A 23 -5.13 -14.21 -8.69
CA ASP A 23 -4.81 -15.12 -7.57
C ASP A 23 -3.47 -15.86 -7.73
N THR A 24 -2.84 -15.74 -8.90
CA THR A 24 -1.53 -16.36 -9.19
C THR A 24 -0.45 -15.81 -8.26
N PRO A 25 0.19 -16.63 -7.43
CA PRO A 25 1.22 -16.18 -6.52
C PRO A 25 2.50 -15.80 -7.26
N VAL A 26 3.21 -14.82 -6.73
CA VAL A 26 4.58 -14.51 -7.16
C VAL A 26 5.52 -15.58 -6.58
N PRO A 27 6.42 -16.17 -7.40
CA PRO A 27 7.35 -17.20 -6.91
C PRO A 27 8.22 -16.70 -5.75
N GLN A 28 8.37 -17.52 -4.72
CA GLN A 28 9.13 -17.18 -3.52
C GLN A 28 10.55 -16.67 -3.80
N PRO A 29 11.35 -17.26 -4.72
CA PRO A 29 12.69 -16.74 -5.04
C PRO A 29 12.67 -15.32 -5.60
N VAL A 30 11.63 -14.95 -6.36
CA VAL A 30 11.47 -13.60 -6.91
C VAL A 30 11.17 -12.61 -5.78
N LEU A 31 10.32 -13.00 -4.82
CA LEU A 31 10.05 -12.17 -3.63
C LEU A 31 11.32 -11.96 -2.81
N GLU A 32 12.07 -13.02 -2.54
CA GLU A 32 13.33 -12.96 -1.78
C GLU A 32 14.35 -12.02 -2.46
N GLU A 33 14.50 -12.09 -3.77
CA GLU A 33 15.36 -11.18 -4.54
C GLU A 33 14.90 -9.72 -4.38
N ILE A 34 13.61 -9.46 -4.57
CA ILE A 34 13.05 -8.10 -4.47
C ILE A 34 13.27 -7.53 -3.07
N PHE A 35 12.93 -8.28 -2.02
CA PHE A 35 13.09 -7.82 -0.64
C PHE A 35 14.57 -7.70 -0.26
N ALA A 36 15.45 -8.55 -0.79
CA ALA A 36 16.89 -8.43 -0.60
C ALA A 36 17.45 -7.15 -1.23
N LEU A 37 17.04 -6.82 -2.46
CA LEU A 37 17.44 -5.57 -3.12
C LEU A 37 16.88 -4.32 -2.42
N ALA A 38 15.65 -4.38 -1.93
CA ALA A 38 15.02 -3.26 -1.24
C ALA A 38 15.76 -2.83 0.04
N ARG A 39 16.57 -3.69 0.64
CA ARG A 39 17.42 -3.34 1.80
C ARG A 39 18.47 -2.27 1.48
N HIS A 40 18.74 -1.99 0.19
CA HIS A 40 19.59 -0.87 -0.22
C HIS A 40 18.89 0.49 -0.16
N ALA A 41 17.60 0.55 0.20
CA ALA A 41 16.93 1.80 0.48
C ALA A 41 17.66 2.55 1.61
N PRO A 42 17.95 3.86 1.43
CA PRO A 42 18.62 4.62 2.48
C PRO A 42 17.70 4.83 3.68
N SER A 43 18.30 5.01 4.85
CA SER A 43 17.62 5.46 6.07
C SER A 43 18.45 6.50 6.81
N ASN A 44 17.81 7.31 7.64
CA ASN A 44 18.52 8.31 8.45
C ASN A 44 19.59 7.64 9.31
N CYS A 45 20.83 8.13 9.24
CA CYS A 45 22.00 7.56 9.94
C CYS A 45 22.18 6.04 9.71
N ASN A 46 21.61 5.49 8.64
CA ASN A 46 21.64 4.06 8.34
C ASN A 46 21.01 3.17 9.45
N VAL A 47 20.01 3.67 10.15
CA VAL A 47 19.38 2.95 11.28
C VAL A 47 18.51 1.77 10.83
N GLN A 48 18.13 1.71 9.54
CA GLN A 48 17.44 0.58 8.92
C GLN A 48 16.21 0.12 9.72
N PRO A 49 15.23 0.99 10.00
CA PRO A 49 14.17 0.76 10.96
C PRO A 49 13.09 -0.21 10.46
N CYS A 50 13.03 -0.45 9.15
CA CYS A 50 11.94 -1.18 8.53
C CYS A 50 12.03 -2.68 8.80
N GLN A 51 10.96 -3.23 9.36
CA GLN A 51 10.69 -4.66 9.35
C GLN A 51 9.43 -4.90 8.51
N ALA A 52 9.48 -5.82 7.55
CA ALA A 52 8.37 -6.17 6.69
C ALA A 52 7.91 -7.60 6.99
N TYR A 53 6.64 -7.75 7.35
CA TYR A 53 5.99 -9.04 7.55
C TYR A 53 5.14 -9.36 6.33
N VAL A 54 5.50 -10.41 5.61
CA VAL A 54 4.82 -10.82 4.36
C VAL A 54 3.93 -12.02 4.64
N VAL A 55 2.66 -11.91 4.21
CA VAL A 55 1.68 -13.00 4.32
C VAL A 55 1.21 -13.44 2.95
N SER A 56 0.97 -14.75 2.81
CA SER A 56 0.49 -15.41 1.60
C SER A 56 -0.33 -16.65 1.98
N GLY A 57 -1.10 -17.19 1.04
CA GLY A 57 -1.87 -18.42 1.23
C GLY A 57 -2.77 -18.37 2.46
N ALA A 58 -2.83 -19.46 3.23
CA ALA A 58 -3.76 -19.62 4.35
C ALA A 58 -3.60 -18.53 5.43
N ASN A 59 -2.38 -18.11 5.73
CA ASN A 59 -2.15 -17.03 6.71
C ASN A 59 -2.72 -15.69 6.22
N LYS A 60 -2.59 -15.39 4.92
CA LYS A 60 -3.20 -14.19 4.34
C LYS A 60 -4.74 -14.29 4.40
N ASP A 61 -5.31 -15.45 4.11
CA ASP A 61 -6.77 -15.64 4.10
C ASP A 61 -7.33 -15.52 5.53
N GLN A 62 -6.69 -16.13 6.52
CA GLN A 62 -7.05 -15.96 7.92
C GLN A 62 -6.98 -14.49 8.34
N LEU A 63 -5.89 -13.78 8.00
CA LEU A 63 -5.73 -12.37 8.35
C LEU A 63 -6.77 -11.48 7.66
N LYS A 64 -7.14 -11.78 6.41
CA LYS A 64 -8.24 -11.12 5.69
C LYS A 64 -9.55 -11.22 6.46
N GLU A 65 -9.92 -12.44 6.91
CA GLU A 65 -11.15 -12.68 7.66
C GLU A 65 -11.15 -11.90 9.00
N GLU A 66 -10.06 -11.97 9.75
CA GLU A 66 -9.92 -11.28 11.04
C GLU A 66 -9.96 -9.75 10.88
N LEU A 67 -9.31 -9.19 9.85
CA LEU A 67 -9.33 -7.75 9.56
C LEU A 67 -10.72 -7.26 9.14
N ILE A 68 -11.38 -7.97 8.22
CA ILE A 68 -12.76 -7.65 7.79
C ILE A 68 -13.70 -7.76 8.99
N GLY A 69 -13.57 -8.79 9.82
CA GLY A 69 -14.34 -8.94 11.05
C GLY A 69 -14.16 -7.77 12.01
N ALA A 70 -12.92 -7.32 12.23
CA ALA A 70 -12.62 -6.15 13.06
C ALA A 70 -13.27 -4.87 12.52
N VAL A 71 -13.20 -4.62 11.21
CA VAL A 71 -13.85 -3.46 10.57
C VAL A 71 -15.37 -3.55 10.66
N MET A 72 -15.95 -4.71 10.45
CA MET A 72 -17.41 -4.91 10.46
C MET A 72 -18.00 -4.95 11.86
N SER A 73 -17.22 -5.15 12.90
CA SER A 73 -17.67 -5.10 14.29
C SER A 73 -18.15 -3.72 14.74
N GLY A 74 -17.86 -2.68 13.95
CA GLY A 74 -18.16 -1.29 14.31
C GLY A 74 -17.17 -0.69 15.32
N ALA A 75 -16.10 -1.39 15.66
CA ALA A 75 -15.03 -0.85 16.50
C ALA A 75 -14.37 0.37 15.85
N ALA A 76 -14.01 1.34 16.66
CA ALA A 76 -13.23 2.47 16.17
C ALA A 76 -11.82 2.01 15.75
N PRO A 77 -11.23 2.57 14.69
CA PRO A 77 -9.84 2.36 14.36
C PRO A 77 -8.94 2.65 15.57
N ASN A 78 -7.95 1.79 15.79
CA ASN A 78 -6.97 1.94 16.87
C ASN A 78 -5.54 1.76 16.32
N PRO A 79 -5.06 2.66 15.45
CA PRO A 79 -3.75 2.53 14.82
C PRO A 79 -2.61 2.69 15.83
N ASP A 80 -1.49 1.99 15.61
CA ASP A 80 -0.27 2.12 16.41
C ASP A 80 0.40 3.50 16.29
N PHE A 81 0.12 4.22 15.20
CA PHE A 81 0.61 5.57 14.92
C PHE A 81 -0.56 6.49 14.52
N GLU A 82 -0.49 7.77 14.85
CA GLU A 82 -1.55 8.71 14.48
C GLU A 82 -1.64 8.91 12.96
N TRP A 83 -2.78 8.50 12.40
CA TRP A 83 -3.12 8.68 10.97
C TRP A 83 -4.26 9.67 10.74
N ASN A 84 -4.70 10.38 11.77
CA ASN A 84 -5.90 11.23 11.72
C ASN A 84 -5.66 12.54 10.98
N VAL A 85 -5.36 12.47 9.69
CA VAL A 85 -5.26 13.66 8.85
C VAL A 85 -6.63 13.99 8.28
N LYS A 86 -7.22 15.11 8.72
CA LYS A 86 -8.37 15.74 8.06
C LYS A 86 -7.84 16.66 6.96
N TYR A 87 -7.83 16.17 5.73
CA TYR A 87 -7.41 16.99 4.58
C TYR A 87 -8.25 18.23 4.43
N GLN A 88 -7.60 19.38 4.10
CA GLN A 88 -8.22 20.70 3.94
C GLN A 88 -7.80 21.33 2.60
N GLY A 89 -8.57 22.31 2.12
CA GLY A 89 -8.27 23.06 0.91
C GLY A 89 -7.95 22.15 -0.28
N LEU A 90 -6.90 22.46 -1.01
CA LEU A 90 -6.45 21.72 -2.20
C LEU A 90 -6.15 20.24 -1.92
N HIS A 91 -5.70 19.88 -0.72
CA HIS A 91 -5.46 18.48 -0.38
C HIS A 91 -6.77 17.69 -0.31
N ARG A 92 -7.84 18.30 0.21
CA ARG A 92 -9.18 17.70 0.23
C ARG A 92 -9.74 17.56 -1.18
N GLU A 93 -9.56 18.54 -2.04
CA GLU A 93 -9.99 18.48 -3.44
C GLU A 93 -9.30 17.33 -4.18
N ARG A 94 -7.99 17.16 -4.00
CA ARG A 94 -7.20 16.06 -4.56
C ARG A 94 -7.65 14.70 -4.01
N GLN A 95 -7.96 14.61 -2.73
CA GLN A 95 -8.53 13.41 -2.12
C GLN A 95 -9.86 13.02 -2.82
N PHE A 96 -10.76 13.99 -3.03
CA PHE A 96 -12.01 13.75 -3.75
C PHE A 96 -11.77 13.40 -5.21
N GLY A 97 -10.82 14.06 -5.89
CA GLY A 97 -10.41 13.74 -7.25
C GLY A 97 -9.96 12.28 -7.38
N SER A 98 -9.12 11.82 -6.46
CA SER A 98 -8.68 10.43 -6.42
C SER A 98 -9.83 9.44 -6.19
N ALA A 99 -10.74 9.75 -5.27
CA ALA A 99 -11.92 8.92 -5.01
C ALA A 99 -12.85 8.88 -6.24
N ASN A 100 -13.09 10.02 -6.88
CA ASN A 100 -13.92 10.11 -8.07
C ASN A 100 -13.32 9.34 -9.24
N ALA A 101 -12.00 9.40 -9.45
CA ALA A 101 -11.32 8.62 -10.47
C ALA A 101 -11.50 7.11 -10.27
N LEU A 102 -11.37 6.64 -9.02
CA LEU A 102 -11.55 5.23 -8.67
C LEU A 102 -13.00 4.77 -8.84
N TYR A 103 -13.93 5.45 -8.18
CA TYR A 103 -15.35 5.07 -8.20
C TYR A 103 -15.96 5.26 -9.59
N GLY A 104 -15.55 6.31 -10.32
CA GLY A 104 -15.97 6.54 -11.70
C GLY A 104 -15.53 5.41 -12.62
N ALA A 105 -14.26 4.97 -12.52
CA ALA A 105 -13.78 3.81 -13.27
C ALA A 105 -14.56 2.53 -12.95
N MET A 106 -14.97 2.34 -11.68
CA MET A 106 -15.76 1.20 -11.23
C MET A 106 -17.27 1.32 -11.55
N GLY A 107 -17.73 2.42 -12.14
CA GLY A 107 -19.16 2.68 -12.37
C GLY A 107 -19.97 2.75 -11.06
N ILE A 108 -19.35 3.28 -9.98
CA ILE A 108 -20.01 3.45 -8.68
C ILE A 108 -20.41 4.92 -8.51
N ASP A 109 -21.71 5.18 -8.46
CA ASP A 109 -22.25 6.51 -8.26
C ASP A 109 -21.90 7.04 -6.86
N ARG A 110 -21.79 8.39 -6.76
CA ARG A 110 -21.48 9.08 -5.49
C ARG A 110 -22.53 8.83 -4.41
N THR A 111 -23.77 8.63 -4.79
CA THR A 111 -24.92 8.39 -3.89
C THR A 111 -25.04 6.92 -3.48
N ASP A 112 -24.39 6.00 -4.19
CA ASP A 112 -24.41 4.57 -3.90
C ASP A 112 -23.48 4.23 -2.72
N LYS A 113 -23.98 4.48 -1.52
CA LYS A 113 -23.25 4.26 -0.26
C LYS A 113 -22.88 2.78 -0.08
N GLN A 114 -23.75 1.86 -0.48
CA GLN A 114 -23.53 0.43 -0.30
C GLN A 114 -22.37 -0.07 -1.15
N ARG A 115 -22.36 0.20 -2.46
CA ARG A 115 -21.27 -0.21 -3.34
C ARG A 115 -19.94 0.47 -2.96
N ARG A 116 -20.00 1.73 -2.50
CA ARG A 116 -18.81 2.44 -1.99
C ARG A 116 -18.26 1.79 -0.73
N GLN A 117 -19.12 1.35 0.19
CA GLN A 117 -18.70 0.64 1.40
C GLN A 117 -18.06 -0.70 1.05
N ILE A 118 -18.66 -1.47 0.13
CA ILE A 118 -18.06 -2.73 -0.36
C ILE A 118 -16.68 -2.46 -0.98
N ALA A 119 -16.56 -1.45 -1.84
CA ALA A 119 -15.28 -1.09 -2.46
C ALA A 119 -14.22 -0.67 -1.43
N MET A 120 -14.63 0.03 -0.36
CA MET A 120 -13.75 0.40 0.74
C MET A 120 -13.27 -0.82 1.54
N LEU A 121 -14.17 -1.77 1.84
CA LEU A 121 -13.84 -3.00 2.57
C LEU A 121 -12.77 -3.84 1.85
N ARG A 122 -12.67 -3.75 0.53
CA ARG A 122 -11.64 -4.44 -0.24
C ARG A 122 -10.20 -4.07 0.19
N ASN A 123 -10.00 -2.94 0.87
CA ASN A 123 -8.68 -2.63 1.45
C ASN A 123 -8.22 -3.72 2.43
N TRP A 124 -9.11 -4.18 3.31
CA TRP A 124 -8.79 -5.21 4.30
C TRP A 124 -8.89 -6.63 3.72
N GLY A 125 -9.46 -6.76 2.51
CA GLY A 125 -9.39 -7.96 1.68
C GLY A 125 -8.16 -7.98 0.77
N PHE A 126 -7.19 -7.07 0.97
CA PHE A 126 -5.96 -6.97 0.18
C PHE A 126 -6.20 -6.78 -1.32
N PHE A 127 -7.38 -6.27 -1.72
CA PHE A 127 -7.81 -6.19 -3.12
C PHE A 127 -7.72 -7.52 -3.88
N ASP A 128 -7.87 -8.64 -3.16
CA ASP A 128 -7.74 -10.03 -3.63
C ASP A 128 -6.32 -10.41 -4.10
N ALA A 129 -5.30 -9.65 -3.69
CA ALA A 129 -3.90 -9.96 -3.97
C ALA A 129 -3.48 -11.29 -3.31
N PRO A 130 -2.59 -12.07 -3.95
CA PRO A 130 -2.04 -13.31 -3.37
C PRO A 130 -1.09 -13.04 -2.21
N HIS A 131 -0.56 -11.83 -2.09
CA HIS A 131 0.40 -11.44 -1.07
C HIS A 131 0.06 -10.08 -0.46
N ALA A 132 0.36 -9.92 0.84
CA ALA A 132 0.37 -8.63 1.49
C ALA A 132 1.61 -8.50 2.39
N ALA A 133 2.16 -7.28 2.47
CA ALA A 133 3.22 -6.93 3.40
C ALA A 133 2.71 -5.89 4.40
N PHE A 134 3.15 -6.01 5.65
CA PHE A 134 2.93 -5.04 6.71
C PHE A 134 4.27 -4.44 7.11
N PHE A 135 4.36 -3.12 7.11
CA PHE A 135 5.59 -2.40 7.45
C PHE A 135 5.51 -1.91 8.88
N THR A 136 6.49 -2.34 9.66
CA THR A 136 6.57 -2.07 11.09
C THR A 136 7.87 -1.37 11.43
N MET A 137 7.85 -0.66 12.54
CA MET A 137 9.02 -0.03 13.15
C MET A 137 8.83 0.12 14.65
N GLU A 138 9.90 0.35 15.37
CA GLU A 138 9.86 0.79 16.77
C GLU A 138 9.09 2.11 16.89
N LYS A 139 8.12 2.18 17.80
CA LYS A 139 7.25 3.35 17.96
C LYS A 139 7.99 4.64 18.31
N TYR A 140 9.10 4.54 19.06
CA TYR A 140 9.90 5.70 19.44
C TYR A 140 10.55 6.44 18.27
N LEU A 141 10.73 5.78 17.12
CA LEU A 141 11.34 6.38 15.92
C LEU A 141 10.45 7.45 15.29
N GLY A 142 9.14 7.41 15.54
CA GLY A 142 8.20 8.46 15.17
C GLY A 142 8.29 8.85 13.69
N MET A 143 8.35 10.15 13.43
CA MET A 143 8.36 10.69 12.08
C MET A 143 9.59 10.28 11.27
N THR A 144 10.77 10.20 11.90
CA THR A 144 12.01 9.79 11.21
C THR A 144 11.89 8.39 10.65
N GLY A 145 11.44 7.44 11.47
CA GLY A 145 11.19 6.08 11.00
C GLY A 145 10.12 6.00 9.93
N ALA A 146 9.06 6.81 10.04
CA ALA A 146 7.99 6.84 9.03
C ALA A 146 8.48 7.31 7.66
N VAL A 147 9.41 8.28 7.60
CA VAL A 147 10.07 8.71 6.36
C VAL A 147 10.87 7.56 5.76
N ASP A 148 11.69 6.88 6.57
CA ASP A 148 12.51 5.76 6.13
C ASP A 148 11.65 4.59 5.62
N LEU A 149 10.54 4.28 6.29
CA LEU A 149 9.58 3.26 5.83
C LEU A 149 8.94 3.64 4.48
N GLY A 150 8.63 4.92 4.28
CA GLY A 150 8.11 5.42 3.01
C GLY A 150 9.11 5.24 1.86
N ILE A 151 10.39 5.52 2.11
CA ILE A 151 11.49 5.32 1.15
C ILE A 151 11.62 3.83 0.81
N TYR A 152 11.64 2.96 1.83
CA TYR A 152 11.71 1.51 1.66
C TYR A 152 10.53 0.97 0.84
N ALA A 153 9.30 1.35 1.19
CA ALA A 153 8.11 0.89 0.49
C ALA A 153 8.07 1.37 -0.97
N GLN A 154 8.50 2.61 -1.27
CA GLN A 154 8.63 3.08 -2.65
C GLN A 154 9.70 2.30 -3.41
N THR A 155 10.83 1.99 -2.79
CA THR A 155 11.88 1.15 -3.39
C THR A 155 11.32 -0.23 -3.76
N LEU A 156 10.59 -0.88 -2.85
CA LEU A 156 9.89 -2.14 -3.12
C LEU A 156 8.92 -2.02 -4.31
N ALA A 157 8.07 -1.01 -4.31
CA ALA A 157 7.10 -0.81 -5.38
C ALA A 157 7.75 -0.61 -6.75
N MET A 158 8.92 0.02 -6.80
CA MET A 158 9.71 0.18 -8.02
C MET A 158 10.29 -1.16 -8.49
N LEU A 159 10.93 -1.91 -7.60
CA LEU A 159 11.51 -3.23 -7.89
C LEU A 159 10.45 -4.23 -8.35
N MET A 160 9.25 -4.20 -7.75
CA MET A 160 8.10 -4.99 -8.17
C MET A 160 7.65 -4.59 -9.57
N THR A 161 7.48 -3.30 -9.83
CA THR A 161 7.00 -2.78 -11.14
C THR A 161 7.97 -3.14 -12.26
N GLU A 162 9.27 -3.04 -12.03
CA GLU A 162 10.32 -3.45 -12.98
C GLU A 162 10.13 -4.92 -13.42
N ARG A 163 9.71 -5.78 -12.49
CA ARG A 163 9.50 -7.22 -12.71
C ARG A 163 8.09 -7.59 -13.13
N GLY A 164 7.25 -6.59 -13.46
CA GLY A 164 5.85 -6.82 -13.86
C GLY A 164 4.92 -7.22 -12.72
N ILE A 165 5.35 -6.99 -11.47
CA ILE A 165 4.54 -7.21 -10.28
C ILE A 165 3.90 -5.88 -9.88
N ALA A 166 2.59 -5.90 -9.72
CA ALA A 166 1.81 -4.73 -9.32
C ALA A 166 1.72 -4.63 -7.79
N SER A 167 1.50 -3.41 -7.30
CA SER A 167 1.36 -3.17 -5.86
C SER A 167 0.37 -2.05 -5.54
N CYS A 168 -0.11 -2.03 -4.30
CA CYS A 168 -0.90 -0.96 -3.73
C CYS A 168 -0.49 -0.71 -2.28
N MET A 169 0.09 0.45 -1.98
CA MET A 169 0.32 0.88 -0.60
C MET A 169 -1.01 1.24 0.07
N GLN A 170 -1.22 0.78 1.31
CA GLN A 170 -2.50 0.87 2.00
C GLN A 170 -2.32 1.33 3.45
N GLY A 171 -2.59 2.61 3.71
CA GLY A 171 -2.71 3.12 5.09
C GLY A 171 -3.82 2.41 5.88
N ALA A 172 -4.87 1.93 5.19
CA ALA A 172 -5.98 1.20 5.81
C ALA A 172 -5.54 -0.03 6.62
N LEU A 173 -4.45 -0.70 6.21
CA LEU A 173 -3.93 -1.88 6.91
C LEU A 173 -3.28 -1.55 8.26
N GLY A 174 -2.90 -0.30 8.49
CA GLY A 174 -2.44 0.18 9.79
C GLY A 174 -3.57 0.64 10.73
N MET A 175 -4.83 0.74 10.23
CA MET A 175 -5.93 1.28 11.03
C MET A 175 -6.51 0.29 12.05
N PHE A 176 -6.35 -1.01 11.81
CA PHE A 176 -6.80 -2.10 12.69
C PHE A 176 -5.66 -3.09 12.91
N PRO A 177 -4.60 -2.70 13.63
CA PRO A 177 -3.37 -3.51 13.74
C PRO A 177 -3.55 -4.81 14.54
N GLY A 178 -4.56 -4.91 15.39
CA GLY A 178 -4.75 -6.03 16.32
C GLY A 178 -4.59 -7.43 15.74
N PRO A 179 -5.33 -7.79 14.66
CA PRO A 179 -5.18 -9.10 14.02
C PRO A 179 -3.76 -9.37 13.52
N ALA A 180 -3.14 -8.41 12.85
CA ALA A 180 -1.79 -8.55 12.32
C ALA A 180 -0.74 -8.61 13.45
N ARG A 181 -0.87 -7.79 14.50
CA ARG A 181 -0.02 -7.86 15.71
C ARG A 181 -0.04 -9.24 16.35
N LYS A 182 -1.24 -9.81 16.49
CA LYS A 182 -1.43 -11.16 17.05
C LYS A 182 -0.77 -12.22 16.17
N MET A 183 -0.99 -12.17 14.85
CA MET A 183 -0.43 -13.14 13.92
C MET A 183 1.10 -13.09 13.87
N PHE A 184 1.69 -11.90 13.93
CA PHE A 184 3.14 -11.72 13.84
C PHE A 184 3.86 -11.78 15.19
N GLY A 185 3.12 -11.86 16.30
CA GLY A 185 3.71 -11.86 17.65
C GLY A 185 4.46 -10.55 17.95
N LEU A 186 3.92 -9.39 17.50
CA LEU A 186 4.62 -8.11 17.67
C LEU A 186 4.63 -7.67 19.14
N PRO A 187 5.79 -7.29 19.69
CA PRO A 187 5.89 -6.70 21.00
C PRO A 187 5.27 -5.28 21.03
N ASP A 188 4.96 -4.77 22.22
CA ASP A 188 4.21 -3.52 22.38
C ASP A 188 4.95 -2.28 21.85
N GLU A 189 6.27 -2.28 21.88
CA GLU A 189 7.14 -1.22 21.38
C GLU A 189 7.17 -1.12 19.86
N VAL A 190 6.81 -2.19 19.14
CA VAL A 190 6.76 -2.22 17.68
C VAL A 190 5.35 -1.88 17.19
N GLY A 191 5.24 -0.98 16.24
CA GLY A 191 3.98 -0.58 15.63
C GLY A 191 3.91 -0.88 14.15
N ILE A 192 2.69 -1.15 13.65
CA ILE A 192 2.38 -1.27 12.23
C ILE A 192 2.03 0.12 11.69
N LEU A 193 2.82 0.62 10.72
CA LEU A 193 2.58 1.94 10.14
C LEU A 193 1.55 1.86 8.99
N PHE A 194 1.76 0.97 8.05
CA PHE A 194 0.86 0.72 6.91
C PHE A 194 1.18 -0.64 6.29
N GLY A 195 0.48 -1.00 5.21
CA GLY A 195 0.77 -2.22 4.46
C GLY A 195 0.76 -2.01 2.96
N MET A 196 1.00 -3.09 2.23
CA MET A 196 1.04 -3.14 0.78
C MET A 196 0.47 -4.47 0.30
N SER A 197 -0.54 -4.44 -0.57
CA SER A 197 -0.96 -5.62 -1.34
C SER A 197 -0.18 -5.71 -2.64
N PHE A 198 0.19 -6.90 -3.07
CA PHE A 198 0.95 -7.07 -4.30
C PHE A 198 0.74 -8.45 -4.95
N GLY A 199 1.00 -8.50 -6.27
CA GLY A 199 0.80 -9.66 -7.12
C GLY A 199 0.76 -9.24 -8.58
N TYR A 200 0.26 -10.10 -9.45
CA TYR A 200 0.01 -9.74 -10.84
C TYR A 200 -1.33 -9.02 -10.96
N ASP A 201 -1.37 -7.88 -11.67
CA ASP A 201 -2.59 -7.12 -11.87
C ASP A 201 -3.62 -7.89 -12.72
N ASP A 202 -4.89 -7.62 -12.44
CA ASP A 202 -5.98 -8.00 -13.34
C ASP A 202 -6.26 -6.83 -14.30
N PRO A 203 -5.88 -6.93 -15.58
CA PRO A 203 -6.05 -5.85 -16.56
C PRO A 203 -7.52 -5.58 -16.90
N GLU A 204 -8.41 -6.56 -16.70
CA GLU A 204 -9.83 -6.42 -17.00
C GLU A 204 -10.60 -5.70 -15.86
N ALA A 205 -10.03 -5.67 -14.67
CA ALA A 205 -10.67 -5.06 -13.52
C ALA A 205 -10.84 -3.55 -13.69
N LEU A 206 -12.06 -3.07 -13.57
CA LEU A 206 -12.40 -1.65 -13.72
C LEU A 206 -11.65 -0.76 -12.73
N ALA A 207 -11.43 -1.22 -11.50
CA ALA A 207 -10.67 -0.49 -10.49
C ALA A 207 -9.23 -0.16 -10.94
N ASN A 208 -8.63 -1.02 -11.77
CA ASN A 208 -7.28 -0.85 -12.30
C ASN A 208 -7.21 0.12 -13.50
N LYS A 209 -8.35 0.57 -14.02
CA LYS A 209 -8.44 1.60 -15.08
C LYS A 209 -8.40 3.03 -14.51
N ALA A 210 -8.55 3.18 -13.20
CA ALA A 210 -8.47 4.49 -12.55
C ALA A 210 -7.08 5.13 -12.71
N ARG A 211 -7.07 6.42 -13.09
CA ARG A 211 -5.83 7.22 -13.17
C ARG A 211 -6.05 8.53 -12.43
N THR A 212 -5.00 9.01 -11.81
CA THR A 212 -4.98 10.29 -11.10
C THR A 212 -3.87 11.17 -11.65
N ASP A 213 -4.15 12.45 -11.71
CA ASP A 213 -3.21 13.46 -12.18
C ASP A 213 -2.10 13.75 -11.15
N ARG A 214 -1.15 14.55 -11.57
CA ARG A 214 -0.15 15.18 -10.72
C ARG A 214 -0.27 16.68 -10.91
N VAL A 215 0.07 17.42 -9.85
CA VAL A 215 0.13 18.88 -9.93
C VAL A 215 1.19 19.33 -10.92
N ALA A 216 1.02 20.49 -11.51
CA ALA A 216 2.01 21.10 -12.38
C ALA A 216 3.34 21.32 -11.62
N LEU A 217 4.45 21.24 -12.32
CA LEU A 217 5.79 21.31 -11.71
C LEU A 217 5.98 22.58 -10.90
N ASP A 218 5.59 23.73 -11.43
CA ASP A 218 5.69 25.06 -10.83
C ASP A 218 4.86 25.21 -9.55
N SER A 219 3.78 24.40 -9.41
CA SER A 219 2.98 24.36 -8.20
C SER A 219 3.60 23.52 -7.07
N ALA A 220 4.57 22.65 -7.40
CA ALA A 220 5.19 21.72 -6.46
C ALA A 220 6.66 22.05 -6.18
N ILE A 221 7.38 22.58 -7.15
CA ILE A 221 8.84 22.77 -7.10
C ILE A 221 9.16 24.23 -7.42
N ARG A 222 10.08 24.80 -6.66
CA ARG A 222 10.64 26.13 -6.91
C ARG A 222 12.15 26.01 -6.95
N PHE A 223 12.74 26.56 -7.99
CA PHE A 223 14.18 26.65 -8.15
C PHE A 223 14.64 28.06 -7.73
N PHE A 224 15.67 28.14 -6.91
CA PHE A 224 16.34 29.37 -6.52
C PHE A 224 17.78 29.28 -7.04
N SER A 225 18.21 30.27 -7.83
CA SER A 225 19.57 30.39 -8.42
C SER A 225 20.25 31.63 -7.90
#